data_f56cb39631c95620b671ede9614d7d4b
#
_entry.id   f56cb39631c95620b671ede9614d7d4b
#
_cell.length_a   1.000
_cell.length_b   1.000
_cell.length_c   1.000
_cell.angle_alpha   90.00
_cell.angle_beta   90.00
_cell.angle_gamma   90.00
#
_symmetry.space_group_name_H-M   'P 1'
#
loop_
_entity.id
_entity.type
_entity.pdbx_description
1 polymer ?
#
loop_
_entity_poly.entity_id
_entity_poly.type
_entity_poly.pdbx_seq_one_letter_code
_entity_poly.pdbx_strand_id
1 'polypeptide(L)'
;MEQPKYKRVLLKISGEALAGEASRGLDFHVIGSVCDVVKKCVELGVQVGVVVGGGNFWRGVKDGGDQMERVRADHMGMLATTINALAVADVLEQKGVPVRVQTAIEMRSVAEPYIRSRAIRHLEKGRVVIFGCGTGNPFFSTDTAAVLRAAEIDADVILLAKNIDGVYSSDPKVDPSAVKYDAITYDDVLAQHLKVMDSTATSLSMDNKIPVLLFALKDPENILRVVMGEKIGTIVGG
;
A
#
# COMPACT_ATOMS: atom_id res chain seq x y z
N MET A 1 8.40 -1.21 -27.37
CA MET A 1 8.45 -0.92 -25.93
C MET A 1 8.01 -2.20 -25.20
N GLU A 2 8.74 -2.62 -24.20
CA GLU A 2 8.32 -3.75 -23.37
C GLU A 2 6.99 -3.43 -22.71
N GLN A 3 6.08 -4.42 -22.69
CA GLN A 3 4.77 -4.25 -22.09
C GLN A 3 4.86 -4.53 -20.58
N PRO A 4 4.13 -3.78 -19.73
CA PRO A 4 4.03 -4.08 -18.31
C PRO A 4 3.55 -5.52 -18.08
N LYS A 5 4.12 -6.18 -17.10
CA LYS A 5 3.74 -7.54 -16.68
C LYS A 5 2.34 -7.57 -16.07
N TYR A 6 1.96 -6.50 -15.37
CA TYR A 6 0.69 -6.37 -14.65
C TYR A 6 -0.15 -5.26 -15.27
N LYS A 7 -1.44 -5.54 -15.46
CA LYS A 7 -2.41 -4.58 -16.01
C LYS A 7 -3.01 -3.70 -14.92
N ARG A 8 -3.31 -4.27 -13.75
CA ARG A 8 -3.88 -3.57 -12.60
C ARG A 8 -3.12 -3.92 -11.34
N VAL A 9 -2.61 -2.92 -10.66
CA VAL A 9 -1.83 -3.09 -9.44
C VAL A 9 -2.46 -2.35 -8.28
N LEU A 10 -2.31 -2.90 -7.06
CA LEU A 10 -2.55 -2.15 -5.84
C LEU A 10 -1.21 -1.83 -5.18
N LEU A 11 -0.84 -0.58 -5.15
CA LEU A 11 0.36 -0.08 -4.47
C LEU A 11 0.01 0.27 -3.02
N LYS A 12 0.67 -0.37 -2.06
CA LYS A 12 0.56 -0.02 -0.65
C LYS A 12 1.81 0.69 -0.17
N ILE A 13 1.63 1.88 0.38
CA ILE A 13 2.70 2.72 0.93
C ILE A 13 2.45 2.95 2.42
N SER A 14 3.47 2.78 3.25
CA SER A 14 3.35 3.13 4.67
C SER A 14 3.33 4.65 4.86
N GLY A 15 2.57 5.14 5.85
CA GLY A 15 2.60 6.57 6.19
C GLY A 15 3.99 7.05 6.59
N GLU A 16 4.75 6.21 7.27
CA GLU A 16 6.14 6.51 7.65
C GLU A 16 7.05 6.77 6.45
N ALA A 17 6.84 6.03 5.36
CA ALA A 17 7.59 6.27 4.14
C ALA A 17 7.29 7.65 3.53
N LEU A 18 6.05 8.15 3.68
CA LEU A 18 5.66 9.48 3.20
C LEU A 18 6.20 10.63 4.08
N ALA A 19 6.67 10.33 5.28
CA ALA A 19 7.28 11.31 6.20
C ALA A 19 8.80 11.50 5.97
N GLY A 20 9.41 10.69 5.10
CA GLY A 20 10.84 10.73 4.87
C GLY A 20 11.65 10.51 6.15
N GLU A 21 12.74 11.26 6.32
CA GLU A 21 13.62 11.14 7.48
C GLU A 21 13.00 11.70 8.77
N ALA A 22 12.02 12.60 8.67
CA ALA A 22 11.37 13.22 9.82
C ALA A 22 10.49 12.25 10.64
N SER A 23 10.15 11.09 10.09
CA SER A 23 9.30 10.05 10.70
C SER A 23 7.87 10.51 11.07
N ARG A 24 7.55 11.79 10.98
CA ARG A 24 6.23 12.40 11.23
C ARG A 24 5.90 13.47 10.18
N GLY A 25 4.61 13.67 9.93
CA GLY A 25 4.13 14.63 8.92
C GLY A 25 4.29 14.12 7.50
N LEU A 26 4.48 15.03 6.56
CA LEU A 26 4.60 14.75 5.12
C LEU A 26 5.92 15.33 4.58
N ASP A 27 6.63 14.53 3.82
CA ASP A 27 7.76 14.95 3.02
C ASP A 27 7.33 15.02 1.54
N PHE A 28 7.09 16.22 1.05
CA PHE A 28 6.61 16.43 -0.33
C PHE A 28 7.67 16.09 -1.39
N HIS A 29 8.96 16.01 -1.03
CA HIS A 29 9.99 15.53 -1.94
C HIS A 29 9.85 14.01 -2.15
N VAL A 30 9.68 13.26 -1.06
CA VAL A 30 9.43 11.80 -1.12
C VAL A 30 8.11 11.51 -1.85
N ILE A 31 7.04 12.21 -1.51
CA ILE A 31 5.74 12.05 -2.18
C ILE A 31 5.89 12.35 -3.67
N GLY A 32 6.58 13.44 -4.02
CA GLY A 32 6.84 13.84 -5.40
C GLY A 32 7.55 12.75 -6.20
N SER A 33 8.59 12.15 -5.63
CA SER A 33 9.36 11.07 -6.27
C SER A 33 8.52 9.82 -6.52
N VAL A 34 7.69 9.42 -5.54
CA VAL A 34 6.76 8.30 -5.70
C VAL A 34 5.71 8.60 -6.78
N CYS A 35 5.15 9.81 -6.78
CA CYS A 35 4.15 10.23 -7.76
C CYS A 35 4.70 10.29 -9.18
N ASP A 36 5.99 10.62 -9.36
CA ASP A 36 6.64 10.59 -10.68
C ASP A 36 6.67 9.17 -11.25
N VAL A 37 6.94 8.18 -10.41
CA VAL A 37 6.97 6.78 -10.84
C VAL A 37 5.55 6.24 -11.08
N VAL A 38 4.58 6.59 -10.23
CA VAL A 38 3.17 6.24 -10.45
C VAL A 38 2.68 6.81 -11.78
N LYS A 39 3.05 8.07 -12.12
CA LYS A 39 2.75 8.67 -13.42
C LYS A 39 3.30 7.84 -14.57
N LYS A 40 4.58 7.42 -14.52
CA LYS A 40 5.18 6.55 -15.54
C LYS A 40 4.38 5.25 -15.72
N CYS A 41 3.94 4.61 -14.63
CA CYS A 41 3.12 3.41 -14.70
C CYS A 41 1.79 3.67 -15.43
N VAL A 42 1.11 4.78 -15.09
CA VAL A 42 -0.15 5.17 -15.75
C VAL A 42 0.04 5.47 -17.25
N GLU A 43 1.12 6.16 -17.62
CA GLU A 43 1.48 6.45 -19.01
C GLU A 43 1.76 5.17 -19.83
N LEU A 44 2.21 4.10 -19.17
CA LEU A 44 2.34 2.76 -19.77
C LEU A 44 1.01 1.98 -19.83
N GLY A 45 -0.10 2.58 -19.40
CA GLY A 45 -1.43 1.96 -19.43
C GLY A 45 -1.74 1.08 -18.22
N VAL A 46 -0.90 1.11 -17.16
CA VAL A 46 -1.16 0.36 -15.92
C VAL A 46 -2.23 1.05 -15.10
N GLN A 47 -3.21 0.30 -14.63
CA GLN A 47 -4.25 0.76 -13.72
C GLN A 47 -3.72 0.69 -12.27
N VAL A 48 -3.64 1.83 -11.60
CA VAL A 48 -3.00 1.93 -10.28
C VAL A 48 -4.02 2.31 -9.21
N GLY A 49 -4.30 1.37 -8.30
CA GLY A 49 -4.92 1.64 -7.00
C GLY A 49 -3.84 1.89 -5.95
N VAL A 50 -4.07 2.82 -5.04
CA VAL A 50 -3.11 3.15 -3.97
C VAL A 50 -3.78 3.06 -2.61
N VAL A 51 -3.16 2.38 -1.66
CA VAL A 51 -3.51 2.41 -0.24
C VAL A 51 -2.36 3.03 0.54
N VAL A 52 -2.66 4.03 1.35
CA VAL A 52 -1.67 4.71 2.19
C VAL A 52 -1.91 4.44 3.66
N GLY A 53 -0.84 4.20 4.42
CA GLY A 53 -0.90 4.12 5.88
C GLY A 53 -1.04 5.50 6.53
N GLY A 54 -1.39 5.54 7.83
CA GLY A 54 -1.54 6.77 8.63
C GLY A 54 -0.47 6.94 9.73
N GLY A 55 0.51 6.04 9.80
CA GLY A 55 1.45 5.94 10.92
C GLY A 55 2.42 7.11 11.12
N ASN A 56 2.51 8.03 10.15
CA ASN A 56 3.24 9.29 10.25
C ASN A 56 2.48 10.37 11.04
N PHE A 57 1.17 10.22 11.22
CA PHE A 57 0.33 11.12 12.02
C PHE A 57 -0.15 10.46 13.29
N TRP A 58 -0.63 9.20 13.20
CA TRP A 58 -1.24 8.51 14.32
C TRP A 58 -1.12 6.99 14.21
N ARG A 59 -0.69 6.35 15.30
CA ARG A 59 -0.62 4.89 15.46
C ARG A 59 -1.50 4.48 16.62
N GLY A 60 -2.73 4.04 16.33
CA GLY A 60 -3.78 3.81 17.31
C GLY A 60 -3.34 3.13 18.61
N VAL A 61 -2.77 1.93 18.50
CA VAL A 61 -2.31 1.16 19.67
C VAL A 61 -1.08 1.77 20.34
N LYS A 62 -0.14 2.31 19.56
CA LYS A 62 1.15 2.78 20.08
C LYS A 62 1.05 4.17 20.70
N ASP A 63 0.30 5.08 20.07
CA ASP A 63 0.20 6.46 20.51
C ASP A 63 -0.95 6.65 21.52
N GLY A 64 -2.05 5.89 21.40
CA GLY A 64 -3.19 5.92 22.32
C GLY A 64 -2.96 5.14 23.62
N GLY A 65 -2.21 4.04 23.56
CA GLY A 65 -1.92 3.17 24.70
C GLY A 65 -3.18 2.85 25.51
N ASP A 66 -3.02 2.78 26.84
CA ASP A 66 -4.12 2.53 27.79
C ASP A 66 -4.97 3.77 28.08
N GLN A 67 -4.63 4.95 27.52
CA GLN A 67 -5.32 6.22 27.78
C GLN A 67 -6.51 6.46 26.84
N MET A 68 -6.68 5.64 25.81
CA MET A 68 -7.70 5.82 24.79
C MET A 68 -8.41 4.50 24.45
N GLU A 69 -9.72 4.59 24.23
CA GLU A 69 -10.49 3.49 23.70
C GLU A 69 -9.97 3.08 22.32
N ARG A 70 -9.70 1.78 22.13
CA ARG A 70 -9.11 1.21 20.91
C ARG A 70 -9.87 1.60 19.65
N VAL A 71 -11.20 1.56 19.67
CA VAL A 71 -12.05 1.88 18.52
C VAL A 71 -11.85 3.34 18.08
N ARG A 72 -11.77 4.27 19.03
CA ARG A 72 -11.53 5.69 18.72
C ARG A 72 -10.12 5.93 18.19
N ALA A 73 -9.13 5.26 18.79
CA ALA A 73 -7.74 5.34 18.33
C ALA A 73 -7.60 4.82 16.89
N ASP A 74 -8.29 3.74 16.53
CA ASP A 74 -8.30 3.20 15.18
C ASP A 74 -9.01 4.15 14.19
N HIS A 75 -10.13 4.77 14.57
CA HIS A 75 -10.77 5.81 13.75
C HIS A 75 -9.84 7.01 13.48
N MET A 76 -9.07 7.47 14.48
CA MET A 76 -8.07 8.52 14.26
C MET A 76 -7.00 8.06 13.25
N GLY A 77 -6.55 6.82 13.33
CA GLY A 77 -5.66 6.22 12.33
C GLY A 77 -6.25 6.19 10.93
N MET A 78 -7.54 5.87 10.79
CA MET A 78 -8.26 5.92 9.51
C MET A 78 -8.30 7.35 8.95
N LEU A 79 -8.61 8.36 9.77
CA LEU A 79 -8.58 9.77 9.34
C LEU A 79 -7.18 10.21 8.95
N ALA A 80 -6.13 9.75 9.64
CA ALA A 80 -4.74 10.01 9.28
C ALA A 80 -4.39 9.48 7.88
N THR A 81 -4.94 8.32 7.48
CA THR A 81 -4.75 7.82 6.10
C THR A 81 -5.38 8.74 5.06
N THR A 82 -6.48 9.42 5.39
CA THR A 82 -7.12 10.37 4.48
C THR A 82 -6.27 11.61 4.27
N ILE A 83 -5.60 12.11 5.31
CA ILE A 83 -4.64 13.22 5.16
C ILE A 83 -3.57 12.84 4.13
N ASN A 84 -2.97 11.66 4.27
CA ASN A 84 -1.98 11.16 3.33
C ASN A 84 -2.55 10.96 1.91
N ALA A 85 -3.76 10.42 1.81
CA ALA A 85 -4.43 10.21 0.52
C ALA A 85 -4.65 11.53 -0.23
N LEU A 86 -5.07 12.59 0.46
CA LEU A 86 -5.25 13.91 -0.13
C LEU A 86 -3.93 14.52 -0.60
N ALA A 87 -2.86 14.39 0.20
CA ALA A 87 -1.54 14.90 -0.18
C ALA A 87 -0.99 14.20 -1.42
N VAL A 88 -1.09 12.87 -1.50
CA VAL A 88 -0.67 12.10 -2.68
C VAL A 88 -1.53 12.45 -3.89
N ALA A 89 -2.84 12.64 -3.71
CA ALA A 89 -3.75 13.03 -4.78
C ALA A 89 -3.39 14.40 -5.36
N ASP A 90 -3.17 15.41 -4.52
CA ASP A 90 -2.81 16.76 -4.94
C ASP A 90 -1.50 16.76 -5.76
N VAL A 91 -0.47 16.05 -5.28
CA VAL A 91 0.81 15.97 -6.00
C VAL A 91 0.66 15.25 -7.36
N LEU A 92 -0.14 14.18 -7.44
CA LEU A 92 -0.42 13.51 -8.71
C LEU A 92 -1.18 14.42 -9.68
N GLU A 93 -2.18 15.16 -9.21
CA GLU A 93 -2.94 16.11 -10.03
C GLU A 93 -2.06 17.25 -10.53
N GLN A 94 -1.17 17.80 -9.71
CA GLN A 94 -0.17 18.79 -10.13
C GLN A 94 0.78 18.25 -11.23
N LYS A 95 1.04 16.93 -11.24
CA LYS A 95 1.81 16.25 -12.28
C LYS A 95 0.98 15.87 -13.53
N GLY A 96 -0.30 16.24 -13.57
CA GLY A 96 -1.21 16.00 -14.69
C GLY A 96 -1.82 14.59 -14.73
N VAL A 97 -1.74 13.83 -13.61
CA VAL A 97 -2.36 12.50 -13.50
C VAL A 97 -3.77 12.66 -12.95
N PRO A 98 -4.83 12.20 -13.65
CA PRO A 98 -6.18 12.22 -13.10
C PRO A 98 -6.32 11.27 -11.89
N VAL A 99 -6.81 11.78 -10.77
CA VAL A 99 -6.92 11.02 -9.49
C VAL A 99 -8.34 11.04 -8.95
N ARG A 100 -8.68 10.04 -8.16
CA ARG A 100 -9.87 10.04 -7.29
C ARG A 100 -9.49 9.48 -5.92
N VAL A 101 -9.83 10.22 -4.87
CA VAL A 101 -9.75 9.72 -3.50
C VAL A 101 -11.10 9.13 -3.13
N GLN A 102 -11.10 7.88 -2.66
CA GLN A 102 -12.28 7.20 -2.15
C GLN A 102 -12.05 6.76 -0.71
N THR A 103 -13.01 7.03 0.18
CA THR A 103 -12.87 6.74 1.61
C THR A 103 -13.92 5.74 2.08
N ALA A 104 -13.49 4.79 2.92
CA ALA A 104 -14.39 3.79 3.52
C ALA A 104 -15.33 4.40 4.56
N ILE A 105 -14.92 5.48 5.22
CA ILE A 105 -15.80 6.32 6.04
C ILE A 105 -16.30 7.46 5.15
N GLU A 106 -17.62 7.69 5.10
CA GLU A 106 -18.19 8.75 4.26
C GLU A 106 -17.79 10.15 4.76
N MET A 107 -17.15 10.90 3.89
CA MET A 107 -16.80 12.31 4.10
C MET A 107 -16.93 13.07 2.78
N ARG A 108 -18.15 13.15 2.28
CA ARG A 108 -18.51 13.60 0.92
C ARG A 108 -18.01 14.98 0.55
N SER A 109 -17.75 15.85 1.52
CA SER A 109 -17.16 17.17 1.27
C SER A 109 -15.67 17.12 0.96
N VAL A 110 -15.00 15.97 1.17
CA VAL A 110 -13.55 15.81 1.08
C VAL A 110 -13.17 14.77 0.03
N ALA A 111 -13.91 13.64 -0.03
CA ALA A 111 -13.60 12.52 -0.89
C ALA A 111 -14.86 11.77 -1.31
N GLU A 112 -14.78 10.98 -2.39
CA GLU A 112 -15.88 10.11 -2.79
C GLU A 112 -16.07 8.97 -1.78
N PRO A 113 -17.32 8.59 -1.45
CA PRO A 113 -17.56 7.33 -0.75
C PRO A 113 -17.04 6.15 -1.58
N TYR A 114 -16.36 5.21 -0.92
CA TYR A 114 -15.89 4.02 -1.60
C TYR A 114 -17.05 3.18 -2.11
N ILE A 115 -17.08 2.95 -3.41
CA ILE A 115 -17.97 2.02 -4.09
C ILE A 115 -17.14 1.25 -5.13
N ARG A 116 -17.07 -0.09 -4.98
CA ARG A 116 -16.27 -0.97 -5.84
C ARG A 116 -16.43 -0.68 -7.34
N SER A 117 -17.65 -0.62 -7.82
CA SER A 117 -17.91 -0.40 -9.26
C SER A 117 -17.44 0.97 -9.75
N ARG A 118 -17.44 2.01 -8.90
CA ARG A 118 -16.88 3.31 -9.21
C ARG A 118 -15.35 3.28 -9.25
N ALA A 119 -14.72 2.59 -8.29
CA ALA A 119 -13.26 2.43 -8.26
C ALA A 119 -12.77 1.76 -9.56
N ILE A 120 -13.39 0.62 -9.96
CA ILE A 120 -13.05 -0.07 -11.20
C ILE A 120 -13.23 0.84 -12.41
N ARG A 121 -14.36 1.55 -12.52
CA ARG A 121 -14.62 2.48 -13.62
C ARG A 121 -13.60 3.63 -13.68
N HIS A 122 -13.10 4.11 -12.54
CA HIS A 122 -12.04 5.11 -12.52
C HIS A 122 -10.73 4.53 -13.05
N LEU A 123 -10.33 3.34 -12.58
CA LEU A 123 -9.13 2.64 -13.04
C LEU A 123 -9.17 2.38 -14.56
N GLU A 124 -10.30 1.89 -15.07
CA GLU A 124 -10.50 1.65 -16.50
C GLU A 124 -10.42 2.92 -17.36
N LYS A 125 -10.67 4.09 -16.78
CA LYS A 125 -10.52 5.40 -17.42
C LYS A 125 -9.12 5.99 -17.27
N GLY A 126 -8.14 5.21 -16.81
CA GLY A 126 -6.76 5.65 -16.60
C GLY A 126 -6.60 6.63 -15.44
N ARG A 127 -7.51 6.64 -14.47
CA ARG A 127 -7.40 7.44 -13.25
C ARG A 127 -6.73 6.61 -12.16
N VAL A 128 -5.85 7.22 -11.39
CA VAL A 128 -5.38 6.63 -10.14
C VAL A 128 -6.50 6.71 -9.10
N VAL A 129 -6.72 5.63 -8.36
CA VAL A 129 -7.68 5.62 -7.24
C VAL A 129 -6.91 5.46 -5.94
N ILE A 130 -7.05 6.41 -5.03
CA ILE A 130 -6.43 6.35 -3.70
C ILE A 130 -7.49 6.03 -2.66
N PHE A 131 -7.26 4.95 -1.91
CA PHE A 131 -8.20 4.47 -0.91
C PHE A 131 -7.79 4.96 0.48
N GLY A 132 -8.63 5.81 1.09
CA GLY A 132 -8.49 6.30 2.45
C GLY A 132 -9.39 5.57 3.45
N CYS A 133 -9.16 5.77 4.72
CA CYS A 133 -9.89 5.18 5.86
C CYS A 133 -9.76 3.65 5.98
N GLY A 134 -8.73 3.05 5.38
CA GLY A 134 -8.48 1.62 5.52
C GLY A 134 -9.66 0.75 5.09
N THR A 135 -10.09 -0.18 5.96
CA THR A 135 -11.29 -1.00 5.76
C THR A 135 -12.59 -0.26 6.13
N GLY A 136 -12.50 0.85 6.85
CA GLY A 136 -13.65 1.52 7.49
C GLY A 136 -14.05 0.89 8.82
N ASN A 137 -13.37 -0.16 9.26
CA ASN A 137 -13.66 -0.89 10.49
C ASN A 137 -12.45 -0.87 11.43
N PRO A 138 -12.65 -0.65 12.75
CA PRO A 138 -11.61 -0.79 13.75
C PRO A 138 -11.01 -2.21 13.76
N PHE A 139 -9.87 -2.36 14.41
CA PHE A 139 -9.11 -3.61 14.60
C PHE A 139 -8.39 -4.15 13.35
N PHE A 140 -8.59 -3.57 12.18
CA PHE A 140 -7.89 -3.97 10.95
C PHE A 140 -6.74 -3.03 10.62
N SER A 141 -5.67 -3.60 10.12
CA SER A 141 -4.50 -2.86 9.66
C SER A 141 -4.69 -2.27 8.26
N THR A 142 -3.75 -1.41 7.85
CA THR A 142 -3.68 -0.93 6.47
C THR A 142 -3.23 -2.04 5.50
N ASP A 143 -2.50 -3.06 5.98
CA ASP A 143 -2.12 -4.21 5.16
C ASP A 143 -3.38 -5.02 4.81
N THR A 144 -4.26 -5.30 5.80
CA THR A 144 -5.56 -5.92 5.55
C THR A 144 -6.43 -5.09 4.59
N ALA A 145 -6.43 -3.76 4.75
CA ALA A 145 -7.16 -2.88 3.83
C ALA A 145 -6.62 -2.98 2.40
N ALA A 146 -5.29 -3.05 2.22
CA ALA A 146 -4.69 -3.19 0.90
C ALA A 146 -5.12 -4.48 0.21
N VAL A 147 -5.12 -5.60 0.94
CA VAL A 147 -5.58 -6.89 0.39
C VAL A 147 -7.05 -6.86 0.03
N LEU A 148 -7.89 -6.32 0.92
CA LEU A 148 -9.33 -6.20 0.66
C LEU A 148 -9.60 -5.37 -0.60
N ARG A 149 -8.96 -4.21 -0.74
CA ARG A 149 -9.10 -3.36 -1.94
C ARG A 149 -8.56 -4.04 -3.18
N ALA A 150 -7.44 -4.76 -3.09
CA ALA A 150 -6.89 -5.52 -4.21
C ALA A 150 -7.87 -6.59 -4.72
N ALA A 151 -8.46 -7.37 -3.80
CA ALA A 151 -9.49 -8.35 -4.14
C ALA A 151 -10.72 -7.69 -4.79
N GLU A 152 -11.21 -6.60 -4.21
CA GLU A 152 -12.41 -5.91 -4.69
C GLU A 152 -12.25 -5.28 -6.07
N ILE A 153 -11.04 -4.80 -6.41
CA ILE A 153 -10.78 -4.18 -7.72
C ILE A 153 -10.19 -5.15 -8.73
N ASP A 154 -10.10 -6.43 -8.42
CA ASP A 154 -9.48 -7.46 -9.25
C ASP A 154 -8.03 -7.08 -9.66
N ALA A 155 -7.18 -6.73 -8.68
CA ALA A 155 -5.78 -6.40 -8.92
C ALA A 155 -4.95 -7.67 -9.22
N ASP A 156 -4.03 -7.58 -10.17
CA ASP A 156 -3.14 -8.70 -10.55
C ASP A 156 -2.08 -8.98 -9.46
N VAL A 157 -1.72 -7.95 -8.69
CA VAL A 157 -0.67 -8.03 -7.67
C VAL A 157 -0.81 -6.89 -6.65
N ILE A 158 -0.40 -7.15 -5.41
CA ILE A 158 -0.19 -6.13 -4.39
C ILE A 158 1.30 -5.78 -4.37
N LEU A 159 1.63 -4.52 -4.62
CA LEU A 159 2.95 -3.94 -4.52
C LEU A 159 3.15 -3.38 -3.11
N LEU A 160 3.85 -4.13 -2.26
CA LEU A 160 4.06 -3.79 -0.86
C LEU A 160 5.40 -3.07 -0.69
N ALA A 161 5.38 -1.75 -0.82
CA ALA A 161 6.55 -0.89 -0.70
C ALA A 161 6.87 -0.63 0.78
N LYS A 162 8.00 -1.16 1.26
CA LYS A 162 8.46 -1.08 2.66
C LYS A 162 9.89 -0.53 2.77
N ASN A 163 10.38 -0.41 4.01
CA ASN A 163 11.77 -0.01 4.28
C ASN A 163 12.76 -1.18 4.24
N ILE A 164 12.28 -2.39 3.93
CA ILE A 164 13.08 -3.60 3.74
C ILE A 164 12.94 -4.08 2.30
N ASP A 165 14.01 -4.63 1.76
CA ASP A 165 14.11 -4.98 0.34
C ASP A 165 13.58 -6.38 0.00
N GLY A 166 13.06 -7.12 0.95
CA GLY A 166 12.50 -8.45 0.75
C GLY A 166 12.07 -9.12 2.05
N VAL A 167 11.63 -10.36 1.95
CA VAL A 167 11.32 -11.24 3.08
C VAL A 167 12.58 -12.06 3.40
N TYR A 168 12.91 -12.15 4.67
CA TYR A 168 14.08 -12.87 5.19
C TYR A 168 13.66 -13.98 6.14
N SER A 169 14.51 -15.01 6.27
CA SER A 169 14.31 -16.13 7.21
C SER A 169 14.28 -15.72 8.69
N SER A 170 14.91 -14.58 9.00
CA SER A 170 14.94 -13.94 10.32
C SER A 170 15.18 -12.43 10.13
N ASP A 171 15.14 -11.62 11.19
CA ASP A 171 15.41 -10.18 11.08
C ASP A 171 16.90 -9.95 10.76
N PRO A 172 17.25 -9.44 9.56
CA PRO A 172 18.66 -9.27 9.16
C PRO A 172 19.41 -8.20 9.99
N LYS A 173 18.69 -7.39 10.77
CA LYS A 173 19.33 -6.45 11.71
C LYS A 173 19.80 -7.11 12.99
N VAL A 174 19.23 -8.26 13.32
CA VAL A 174 19.52 -9.02 14.53
C VAL A 174 20.36 -10.24 14.21
N ASP A 175 20.06 -10.90 13.10
CA ASP A 175 20.73 -12.12 12.64
C ASP A 175 21.41 -11.87 11.28
N PRO A 176 22.75 -11.70 11.26
CA PRO A 176 23.51 -11.51 10.01
C PRO A 176 23.47 -12.72 9.07
N SER A 177 23.04 -13.90 9.55
CA SER A 177 22.89 -15.13 8.74
C SER A 177 21.54 -15.23 8.04
N ALA A 178 20.64 -14.25 8.23
CA ALA A 178 19.33 -14.22 7.62
C ALA A 178 19.42 -14.27 6.10
N VAL A 179 18.72 -15.21 5.49
CA VAL A 179 18.67 -15.40 4.04
C VAL A 179 17.43 -14.74 3.48
N LYS A 180 17.61 -13.94 2.43
CA LYS A 180 16.51 -13.33 1.69
C LYS A 180 15.87 -14.36 0.76
N TYR A 181 14.53 -14.38 0.72
CA TYR A 181 13.77 -15.18 -0.22
C TYR A 181 13.51 -14.40 -1.51
N ASP A 182 13.71 -15.01 -2.67
CA ASP A 182 13.23 -14.47 -3.95
C ASP A 182 11.74 -14.73 -4.13
N ALA A 183 11.28 -15.91 -3.67
CA ALA A 183 9.89 -16.31 -3.65
C ALA A 183 9.59 -17.16 -2.41
N ILE A 184 8.38 -17.06 -1.85
CA ILE A 184 7.93 -17.83 -0.70
C ILE A 184 6.41 -18.02 -0.76
N THR A 185 5.93 -19.16 -0.25
CA THR A 185 4.48 -19.44 -0.18
C THR A 185 3.84 -18.73 1.02
N TYR A 186 2.50 -18.55 0.97
CA TYR A 186 1.76 -18.04 2.12
C TYR A 186 1.82 -18.99 3.30
N ASP A 187 1.77 -20.31 3.04
CA ASP A 187 1.88 -21.32 4.08
C ASP A 187 3.22 -21.23 4.82
N ASP A 188 4.32 -21.05 4.09
CA ASP A 188 5.63 -20.87 4.70
C ASP A 188 5.73 -19.56 5.51
N VAL A 189 5.15 -18.48 5.00
CA VAL A 189 5.09 -17.19 5.74
C VAL A 189 4.36 -17.35 7.07
N LEU A 190 3.22 -18.05 7.08
CA LEU A 190 2.43 -18.30 8.28
C LEU A 190 3.13 -19.30 9.22
N ALA A 191 3.65 -20.40 8.70
CA ALA A 191 4.32 -21.44 9.48
C ALA A 191 5.61 -20.92 10.17
N GLN A 192 6.37 -20.06 9.47
CA GLN A 192 7.60 -19.47 9.99
C GLN A 192 7.37 -18.15 10.73
N HIS A 193 6.13 -17.68 10.86
CA HIS A 193 5.76 -16.40 11.48
C HIS A 193 6.54 -15.19 10.92
N LEU A 194 6.78 -15.18 9.61
CA LEU A 194 7.54 -14.12 8.96
C LEU A 194 6.72 -12.81 8.90
N LYS A 195 7.39 -11.68 9.13
CA LYS A 195 6.75 -10.36 9.20
C LYS A 195 6.60 -9.70 7.82
N VAL A 196 5.85 -10.33 6.94
CA VAL A 196 5.50 -9.74 5.63
C VAL A 196 4.37 -8.72 5.80
N MET A 197 3.25 -9.19 6.31
CA MET A 197 2.03 -8.45 6.65
C MET A 197 1.48 -9.00 7.97
N ASP A 198 0.41 -8.44 8.49
CA ASP A 198 -0.30 -9.10 9.59
C ASP A 198 -0.99 -10.40 9.11
N SER A 199 -1.30 -11.29 10.06
CA SER A 199 -1.86 -12.61 9.77
C SER A 199 -3.20 -12.56 9.01
N THR A 200 -4.04 -11.56 9.32
CA THR A 200 -5.33 -11.36 8.64
C THR A 200 -5.11 -11.02 7.17
N ALA A 201 -4.19 -10.10 6.87
CA ALA A 201 -3.83 -9.73 5.51
C ALA A 201 -3.23 -10.91 4.75
N THR A 202 -2.34 -11.69 5.40
CA THR A 202 -1.71 -12.88 4.80
C THR A 202 -2.74 -13.94 4.44
N SER A 203 -3.63 -14.29 5.38
CA SER A 203 -4.70 -15.28 5.13
C SER A 203 -5.66 -14.81 4.04
N LEU A 204 -6.06 -13.54 4.05
CA LEU A 204 -6.96 -12.99 3.03
C LEU A 204 -6.32 -13.01 1.64
N SER A 205 -5.01 -12.72 1.53
CA SER A 205 -4.28 -12.83 0.25
C SER A 205 -4.21 -14.26 -0.25
N MET A 206 -3.92 -15.20 0.65
CA MET A 206 -3.87 -16.64 0.36
C MET A 206 -5.21 -17.15 -0.17
N ASP A 207 -6.31 -16.87 0.55
CA ASP A 207 -7.65 -17.32 0.19
C ASP A 207 -8.11 -16.79 -1.19
N ASN A 208 -7.69 -15.56 -1.52
CA ASN A 208 -8.02 -14.93 -2.80
C ASN A 208 -6.94 -15.12 -3.87
N LYS A 209 -5.85 -15.84 -3.59
CA LYS A 209 -4.74 -16.12 -4.51
C LYS A 209 -4.13 -14.86 -5.14
N ILE A 210 -4.05 -13.77 -4.38
CA ILE A 210 -3.52 -12.49 -4.85
C ILE A 210 -2.03 -12.44 -4.49
N PRO A 211 -1.10 -12.45 -5.44
CA PRO A 211 0.33 -12.38 -5.14
C PRO A 211 0.70 -11.04 -4.52
N VAL A 212 1.63 -11.08 -3.56
CA VAL A 212 2.20 -9.89 -2.93
C VAL A 212 3.67 -9.80 -3.30
N LEU A 213 4.09 -8.66 -3.81
CA LEU A 213 5.47 -8.38 -4.12
C LEU A 213 6.01 -7.32 -3.15
N LEU A 214 6.87 -7.76 -2.22
CA LEU A 214 7.50 -6.90 -1.22
C LEU A 214 8.87 -6.41 -1.72
N PHE A 215 9.09 -5.09 -1.68
CA PHE A 215 10.34 -4.47 -2.11
C PHE A 215 10.62 -3.16 -1.35
N ALA A 216 11.88 -2.68 -1.45
CA ALA A 216 12.29 -1.43 -0.81
C ALA A 216 11.77 -0.20 -1.56
N LEU A 217 11.11 0.72 -0.82
CA LEU A 217 10.70 2.03 -1.35
C LEU A 217 11.85 3.07 -1.35
N LYS A 218 13.00 2.75 -0.75
CA LYS A 218 14.14 3.67 -0.71
C LYS A 218 14.52 4.19 -2.11
N ASP A 219 14.33 3.36 -3.14
CA ASP A 219 14.36 3.75 -4.54
C ASP A 219 12.95 3.64 -5.12
N PRO A 220 12.22 4.76 -5.33
CA PRO A 220 10.88 4.75 -5.90
C PRO A 220 10.79 4.11 -7.29
N GLU A 221 11.86 4.13 -8.10
CA GLU A 221 11.90 3.48 -9.42
C GLU A 221 11.66 1.97 -9.34
N ASN A 222 11.89 1.36 -8.18
CA ASN A 222 11.54 -0.04 -7.96
C ASN A 222 10.06 -0.34 -8.21
N ILE A 223 9.15 0.62 -8.03
CA ILE A 223 7.73 0.47 -8.37
C ILE A 223 7.58 0.16 -9.87
N LEU A 224 8.22 0.95 -10.72
CA LEU A 224 8.16 0.74 -12.17
C LEU A 224 8.85 -0.56 -12.58
N ARG A 225 10.04 -0.84 -12.03
CA ARG A 225 10.82 -2.03 -12.33
C ARG A 225 10.04 -3.31 -12.02
N VAL A 226 9.35 -3.40 -10.87
CA VAL A 226 8.52 -4.56 -10.54
C VAL A 226 7.27 -4.64 -11.40
N VAL A 227 6.67 -3.52 -11.79
CA VAL A 227 5.55 -3.47 -12.74
C VAL A 227 5.96 -4.00 -14.11
N MET A 228 7.19 -3.74 -14.53
CA MET A 228 7.77 -4.27 -15.77
C MET A 228 8.19 -5.74 -15.65
N GLY A 229 8.12 -6.34 -14.46
CA GLY A 229 8.40 -7.76 -14.24
C GLY A 229 9.82 -8.06 -13.82
N GLU A 230 10.63 -7.06 -13.46
CA GLU A 230 11.95 -7.30 -12.89
C GLU A 230 11.84 -8.06 -11.57
N LYS A 231 12.76 -8.99 -11.33
CA LYS A 231 12.83 -9.79 -10.10
C LYS A 231 13.51 -8.99 -9.01
N ILE A 232 12.77 -8.07 -8.40
CA ILE A 232 13.20 -7.24 -7.27
C ILE A 232 12.36 -7.59 -6.06
N GLY A 233 12.99 -7.69 -4.90
CA GLY A 233 12.29 -7.99 -3.67
C GLY A 233 11.96 -9.47 -3.50
N THR A 234 10.84 -9.76 -2.86
CA THR A 234 10.32 -11.11 -2.64
C THR A 234 8.88 -11.19 -3.12
N ILE A 235 8.56 -12.21 -3.93
CA ILE A 235 7.18 -12.52 -4.27
C ILE A 235 6.62 -13.53 -3.28
N VAL A 236 5.47 -13.21 -2.69
CA VAL A 236 4.70 -14.09 -1.82
C VAL A 236 3.46 -14.55 -2.57
N GLY A 237 3.31 -15.86 -2.72
CA GLY A 237 2.19 -16.45 -3.46
C GLY A 237 2.27 -17.97 -3.43
N GLY A 238 1.30 -18.66 -3.99
CA GLY A 238 1.26 -20.12 -4.06
C GLY A 238 -0.11 -20.59 -4.43
#